data_a19c7e1720cf62a7df5e8ae33146bcef
#
_entry.id   a19c7e1720cf62a7df5e8ae33146bcef
#
_cell.length_a   1.000
_cell.length_b   1.000
_cell.length_c   1.000
_cell.angle_alpha   90.00
_cell.angle_beta   90.00
_cell.angle_gamma   90.00
#
_symmetry.space_group_name_H-M   'P 1'
#
loop_
_entity.id
_entity.type
_entity.pdbx_description
1 polymer ?
#
loop_
_entity_poly.entity_id
_entity_poly.type
_entity_poly.pdbx_seq_one_letter_code
_entity_poly.pdbx_strand_id
1 'polypeptide(L)'
;MNWEDIMSLLEQGEGQSVEFEKNIPTEDDIAREIVAFANADGGKIIYGLDDKNKHLVGVEMKSDLKDWLEGIAKKACAPSISTEIEIINKAGKNLVVISVPEGDDKPYRADDICYIRDSNVSRPAKENEEKEITNPWSGQGLNKRQLRALQMVTEHGDITNRDYRQAFNISHKTAHLELTMMEDKKLVVSQGAGRSTRYILPQQAES
;
A
#
# COMPACT_ATOMS: atom_id res chain seq x y z
N MET A 1 12.92 -12.85 -2.96
CA MET A 1 13.68 -12.09 -4.00
C MET A 1 15.07 -12.68 -4.16
N ASN A 2 15.66 -12.69 -5.35
CA ASN A 2 17.01 -13.17 -5.59
C ASN A 2 17.97 -12.01 -5.97
N TRP A 3 19.27 -12.32 -6.17
CA TRP A 3 20.27 -11.29 -6.48
C TRP A 3 20.05 -10.65 -7.86
N GLU A 4 19.61 -11.41 -8.86
CA GLU A 4 19.33 -10.91 -10.21
C GLU A 4 18.18 -9.90 -10.19
N ASP A 5 17.16 -10.15 -9.37
CA ASP A 5 16.05 -9.21 -9.17
C ASP A 5 16.55 -7.86 -8.59
N ILE A 6 17.46 -7.92 -7.59
CA ILE A 6 18.06 -6.73 -6.99
C ILE A 6 18.89 -5.96 -8.01
N MET A 7 19.69 -6.64 -8.81
CA MET A 7 20.49 -5.99 -9.83
C MET A 7 19.64 -5.31 -10.90
N SER A 8 18.52 -5.94 -11.28
CA SER A 8 17.56 -5.32 -12.21
C SER A 8 16.95 -4.04 -11.63
N LEU A 9 16.58 -4.04 -10.35
CA LEU A 9 16.10 -2.82 -9.67
C LEU A 9 17.19 -1.74 -9.59
N LEU A 10 18.43 -2.14 -9.29
CA LEU A 10 19.55 -1.22 -9.19
C LEU A 10 19.90 -0.58 -10.55
N GLU A 11 19.66 -1.28 -11.66
CA GLU A 11 19.82 -0.73 -13.01
C GLU A 11 18.73 0.31 -13.34
N GLN A 12 17.51 0.11 -12.85
CA GLN A 12 16.40 1.03 -12.98
C GLN A 12 16.58 2.29 -12.12
N GLY A 13 17.30 2.14 -10.99
CA GLY A 13 17.53 3.22 -10.03
C GLY A 13 16.37 3.44 -9.05
N GLU A 14 16.56 4.38 -8.13
CA GLU A 14 15.53 4.80 -7.17
C GLU A 14 14.34 5.45 -7.87
N GLY A 15 13.16 5.32 -7.26
CA GLY A 15 11.94 5.89 -7.80
C GLY A 15 10.73 5.68 -6.89
N GLN A 16 9.54 5.71 -7.49
CA GLN A 16 8.27 5.55 -6.76
C GLN A 16 8.15 4.22 -6.03
N SER A 17 8.79 3.15 -6.51
CA SER A 17 8.62 1.80 -6.01
C SER A 17 9.87 1.17 -5.38
N VAL A 18 11.01 1.88 -5.37
CA VAL A 18 12.24 1.35 -4.80
C VAL A 18 13.10 2.44 -4.17
N GLU A 19 13.71 2.10 -3.03
CA GLU A 19 14.70 2.90 -2.30
C GLU A 19 15.92 2.05 -1.99
N PHE A 20 17.13 2.63 -2.12
CA PHE A 20 18.39 1.98 -1.77
C PHE A 20 19.12 2.77 -0.71
N GLU A 21 19.61 2.08 0.30
CA GLU A 21 20.39 2.67 1.40
C GLU A 21 21.63 1.83 1.70
N LYS A 22 22.76 2.51 1.98
CA LYS A 22 24.01 1.84 2.34
C LYS A 22 23.96 1.15 3.68
N ASN A 23 23.27 1.79 4.64
CA ASN A 23 23.16 1.35 6.02
C ASN A 23 21.70 1.33 6.44
N ILE A 24 21.41 0.63 7.51
CA ILE A 24 20.10 0.71 8.16
C ILE A 24 20.04 2.03 8.94
N PRO A 25 19.11 2.93 8.65
CA PRO A 25 18.99 4.23 9.31
C PRO A 25 18.31 4.13 10.68
N THR A 26 17.84 5.26 11.21
CA THR A 26 17.08 5.30 12.48
C THR A 26 15.68 4.69 12.34
N GLU A 27 15.07 4.32 13.47
CA GLU A 27 13.68 3.82 13.51
C GLU A 27 12.70 4.79 12.86
N ASP A 28 12.84 6.08 13.15
CA ASP A 28 11.97 7.13 12.61
C ASP A 28 12.13 7.27 11.08
N ASP A 29 13.36 7.15 10.57
CA ASP A 29 13.61 7.18 9.12
C ASP A 29 12.99 5.97 8.42
N ILE A 30 13.14 4.78 9.01
CA ILE A 30 12.53 3.55 8.50
C ILE A 30 11.00 3.67 8.49
N ALA A 31 10.39 4.17 9.57
CA ALA A 31 8.96 4.36 9.67
C ALA A 31 8.43 5.33 8.61
N ARG A 32 9.14 6.44 8.37
CA ARG A 32 8.79 7.41 7.31
C ARG A 32 8.77 6.77 5.92
N GLU A 33 9.80 6.01 5.59
CA GLU A 33 9.88 5.31 4.30
C GLU A 33 8.75 4.30 4.15
N ILE A 34 8.51 3.46 5.17
CA ILE A 34 7.42 2.47 5.16
C ILE A 34 6.07 3.15 4.94
N VAL A 35 5.79 4.23 5.67
CA VAL A 35 4.55 5.01 5.54
C VAL A 35 4.42 5.61 4.15
N ALA A 36 5.48 6.20 3.61
CA ALA A 36 5.44 6.82 2.28
C ALA A 36 5.14 5.81 1.19
N PHE A 37 5.75 4.61 1.25
CA PHE A 37 5.44 3.52 0.31
C PHE A 37 4.02 2.98 0.49
N ALA A 38 3.53 2.81 1.73
CA ALA A 38 2.17 2.34 1.97
C ALA A 38 1.10 3.34 1.50
N ASN A 39 1.38 4.63 1.58
CA ASN A 39 0.52 5.69 1.05
C ASN A 39 0.56 5.80 -0.49
N ALA A 40 1.60 5.27 -1.12
CA ALA A 40 1.70 5.12 -2.58
C ALA A 40 1.19 3.73 -3.03
N ASP A 41 1.80 3.16 -4.05
CA ASP A 41 1.46 1.84 -4.63
C ASP A 41 2.26 0.69 -3.98
N GLY A 42 2.83 0.93 -2.80
CA GLY A 42 3.80 0.03 -2.19
C GLY A 42 5.18 0.14 -2.79
N GLY A 43 6.10 -0.75 -2.38
CA GLY A 43 7.45 -0.75 -2.92
C GLY A 43 8.44 -1.58 -2.12
N LYS A 44 9.72 -1.33 -2.35
CA LYS A 44 10.84 -2.03 -1.70
C LYS A 44 11.88 -1.06 -1.18
N ILE A 45 12.35 -1.32 0.04
CA ILE A 45 13.47 -0.62 0.65
C ILE A 45 14.60 -1.64 0.78
N ILE A 46 15.78 -1.32 0.25
CA ILE A 46 16.91 -2.24 0.18
C ILE A 46 18.10 -1.63 0.89
N TYR A 47 18.48 -2.21 2.03
CA TYR A 47 19.65 -1.81 2.81
C TYR A 47 20.87 -2.63 2.47
N GLY A 48 22.04 -1.99 2.45
CA GLY A 48 23.35 -2.59 2.18
C GLY A 48 23.85 -2.39 0.76
N LEU A 49 23.21 -1.51 -0.02
CA LEU A 49 23.62 -1.13 -1.38
C LEU A 49 23.95 0.35 -1.49
N ASP A 50 25.02 0.66 -2.22
CA ASP A 50 25.32 1.99 -2.71
C ASP A 50 24.84 2.09 -4.16
N ASP A 51 23.68 2.69 -4.38
CA ASP A 51 23.04 2.85 -5.70
C ASP A 51 23.89 3.71 -6.66
N LYS A 52 24.53 4.77 -6.12
CA LYS A 52 25.35 5.72 -6.90
C LYS A 52 26.59 5.07 -7.50
N ASN A 53 27.26 4.23 -6.73
CA ASN A 53 28.47 3.52 -7.14
C ASN A 53 28.17 2.08 -7.58
N LYS A 54 26.91 1.63 -7.54
CA LYS A 54 26.47 0.26 -7.79
C LYS A 54 27.28 -0.77 -7.01
N HIS A 55 27.54 -0.47 -5.74
CA HIS A 55 28.45 -1.23 -4.90
C HIS A 55 27.70 -1.92 -3.76
N LEU A 56 27.99 -3.22 -3.58
CA LEU A 56 27.49 -4.02 -2.46
C LEU A 56 28.27 -3.65 -1.18
N VAL A 57 27.64 -2.95 -0.26
CA VAL A 57 28.17 -2.54 1.04
C VAL A 57 27.96 -3.66 2.06
N GLY A 58 26.74 -4.12 2.19
CA GLY A 58 26.27 -5.07 3.19
C GLY A 58 25.91 -4.40 4.51
N VAL A 59 25.02 -5.01 5.28
CA VAL A 59 24.62 -4.56 6.62
C VAL A 59 25.11 -5.53 7.69
N GLU A 60 25.38 -4.98 8.89
CA GLU A 60 25.71 -5.79 10.05
C GLU A 60 24.46 -6.52 10.55
N MET A 61 24.56 -7.84 10.70
CA MET A 61 23.46 -8.67 11.15
C MET A 61 23.45 -8.78 12.68
N LYS A 62 22.37 -8.27 13.27
CA LYS A 62 22.02 -8.53 14.68
C LYS A 62 20.98 -9.65 14.73
N SER A 63 20.99 -10.43 15.80
CA SER A 63 20.10 -11.60 15.94
C SER A 63 18.61 -11.26 15.92
N ASP A 64 18.25 -10.06 16.31
CA ASP A 64 16.90 -9.52 16.44
C ASP A 64 16.52 -8.53 15.33
N LEU A 65 17.39 -8.34 14.33
CA LEU A 65 17.21 -7.33 13.30
C LEU A 65 15.86 -7.44 12.57
N LYS A 66 15.47 -8.65 12.19
CA LYS A 66 14.21 -8.88 11.49
C LYS A 66 13.02 -8.53 12.36
N ASP A 67 13.00 -9.01 13.61
CA ASP A 67 11.91 -8.74 14.56
C ASP A 67 11.81 -7.25 14.90
N TRP A 68 12.95 -6.58 14.99
CA TRP A 68 13.00 -5.13 15.21
C TRP A 68 12.40 -4.36 14.04
N LEU A 69 12.79 -4.67 12.80
CA LEU A 69 12.23 -4.03 11.60
C LEU A 69 10.72 -4.27 11.45
N GLU A 70 10.26 -5.50 11.70
CA GLU A 70 8.81 -5.80 11.73
C GLU A 70 8.11 -5.02 12.85
N GLY A 71 8.79 -4.84 13.99
CA GLY A 71 8.29 -4.06 15.12
C GLY A 71 8.04 -2.60 14.76
N ILE A 72 8.91 -1.99 13.96
CA ILE A 72 8.75 -0.60 13.48
C ILE A 72 7.46 -0.46 12.66
N ALA A 73 7.26 -1.30 11.66
CA ALA A 73 6.07 -1.26 10.81
C ALA A 73 4.75 -1.44 11.60
N LYS A 74 4.82 -2.18 12.70
CA LYS A 74 3.65 -2.46 13.56
C LYS A 74 3.37 -1.40 14.61
N LYS A 75 4.41 -0.71 15.13
CA LYS A 75 4.31 0.18 16.30
C LYS A 75 4.50 1.65 15.98
N ALA A 76 5.42 1.96 15.06
CA ALA A 76 5.74 3.34 14.70
C ALA A 76 4.87 3.85 13.52
N CYS A 77 4.11 2.96 12.86
CA CYS A 77 3.19 3.33 11.79
C CYS A 77 1.73 3.23 12.26
N ALA A 78 0.92 4.21 11.92
CA ALA A 78 -0.50 4.26 12.24
C ALA A 78 -1.33 4.56 10.97
N PRO A 79 -2.25 3.66 10.56
CA PRO A 79 -2.44 2.31 11.04
C PRO A 79 -1.18 1.43 10.93
N SER A 80 -1.15 0.27 11.63
CA SER A 80 -0.01 -0.66 11.53
C SER A 80 0.10 -1.25 10.12
N ILE A 81 1.34 -1.46 9.66
CA ILE A 81 1.63 -1.95 8.32
C ILE A 81 2.27 -3.34 8.43
N SER A 82 1.77 -4.30 7.64
CA SER A 82 2.39 -5.62 7.53
C SER A 82 3.40 -5.60 6.39
N THR A 83 4.69 -5.70 6.73
CA THR A 83 5.80 -5.75 5.77
C THR A 83 6.34 -7.17 5.67
N GLU A 84 6.93 -7.51 4.52
CA GLU A 84 7.72 -8.72 4.35
C GLU A 84 9.20 -8.38 4.36
N ILE A 85 10.00 -9.08 5.20
CA ILE A 85 11.43 -8.82 5.35
C ILE A 85 12.22 -10.04 4.92
N GLU A 86 13.07 -9.85 3.92
CA GLU A 86 13.98 -10.86 3.41
C GLU A 86 15.44 -10.46 3.65
N ILE A 87 16.28 -11.43 3.98
CA ILE A 87 17.73 -11.25 4.11
C ILE A 87 18.39 -12.05 3.00
N ILE A 88 19.20 -11.38 2.18
CA ILE A 88 19.88 -11.95 1.03
C ILE A 88 21.38 -11.87 1.26
N ASN A 89 22.05 -13.02 1.27
CA ASN A 89 23.52 -13.07 1.34
C ASN A 89 24.13 -13.13 -0.06
N LYS A 90 25.05 -12.22 -0.33
CA LYS A 90 25.85 -12.23 -1.56
C LYS A 90 27.31 -11.94 -1.23
N ALA A 91 28.20 -12.84 -1.63
CA ALA A 91 29.63 -12.74 -1.42
C ALA A 91 30.03 -12.44 0.06
N GLY A 92 29.32 -13.07 1.01
CA GLY A 92 29.55 -12.89 2.45
C GLY A 92 28.98 -11.58 3.04
N LYS A 93 28.30 -10.77 2.25
CA LYS A 93 27.61 -9.55 2.69
C LYS A 93 26.11 -9.76 2.70
N ASN A 94 25.43 -9.21 3.72
CA ASN A 94 24.00 -9.32 3.86
C ASN A 94 23.30 -8.06 3.37
N LEU A 95 22.24 -8.25 2.61
CA LEU A 95 21.28 -7.22 2.24
C LEU A 95 19.99 -7.49 3.00
N VAL A 96 19.30 -6.44 3.38
CA VAL A 96 17.94 -6.52 3.93
C VAL A 96 16.99 -5.86 2.95
N VAL A 97 15.95 -6.57 2.60
CA VAL A 97 14.87 -6.08 1.73
C VAL A 97 13.59 -6.02 2.53
N ILE A 98 12.99 -4.84 2.62
CA ILE A 98 11.66 -4.64 3.17
C ILE A 98 10.71 -4.45 1.99
N SER A 99 9.76 -5.38 1.82
CA SER A 99 8.65 -5.21 0.87
C SER A 99 7.47 -4.61 1.61
N VAL A 100 7.09 -3.41 1.19
CA VAL A 100 5.96 -2.66 1.74
C VAL A 100 4.79 -2.79 0.77
N PRO A 101 3.64 -3.31 1.20
CA PRO A 101 2.45 -3.34 0.35
C PRO A 101 1.85 -1.94 0.20
N GLU A 102 1.07 -1.75 -0.85
CA GLU A 102 0.11 -0.64 -0.87
C GLU A 102 -0.85 -0.77 0.31
N GLY A 103 -1.06 0.32 1.03
CA GLY A 103 -1.93 0.35 2.19
C GLY A 103 -3.41 0.45 1.82
N ASP A 104 -4.25 -0.34 2.51
CA ASP A 104 -5.70 -0.33 2.32
C ASP A 104 -6.40 0.80 3.10
N ASP A 105 -5.82 1.23 4.24
CA ASP A 105 -6.40 2.16 5.19
C ASP A 105 -5.68 3.53 5.17
N LYS A 106 -5.36 4.03 3.96
CA LYS A 106 -4.74 5.36 3.81
C LYS A 106 -5.62 6.47 4.41
N PRO A 107 -5.00 7.49 5.03
CA PRO A 107 -3.58 7.78 5.11
C PRO A 107 -2.89 7.06 6.28
N TYR A 108 -1.70 6.54 6.02
CA TYR A 108 -0.78 6.06 7.05
C TYR A 108 0.10 7.19 7.55
N ARG A 109 0.50 7.13 8.82
CA ARG A 109 1.34 8.15 9.47
C ARG A 109 2.46 7.51 10.27
N ALA A 110 3.58 8.21 10.35
CA ALA A 110 4.63 7.98 11.33
C ALA A 110 4.77 9.26 12.15
N ASP A 111 4.78 9.15 13.48
CA ASP A 111 4.81 10.29 14.40
C ASP A 111 3.74 11.36 14.05
N ASP A 112 2.50 10.91 13.80
CA ASP A 112 1.34 11.71 13.37
C ASP A 112 1.49 12.45 12.03
N ILE A 113 2.60 12.26 11.31
CA ILE A 113 2.87 12.88 10.02
C ILE A 113 2.57 11.89 8.89
N CYS A 114 1.74 12.34 7.94
CA CYS A 114 1.51 11.62 6.70
C CYS A 114 2.68 11.85 5.74
N TYR A 115 3.37 10.78 5.33
CA TYR A 115 4.44 10.83 4.33
C TYR A 115 3.97 10.23 3.01
N ILE A 116 4.46 10.82 1.90
CA ILE A 116 4.20 10.35 0.54
C ILE A 116 5.49 10.17 -0.24
N ARG A 117 5.46 9.32 -1.26
CA ARG A 117 6.54 9.22 -2.24
C ARG A 117 6.35 10.30 -3.32
N ASP A 118 7.38 11.11 -3.52
CA ASP A 118 7.48 12.09 -4.58
C ASP A 118 8.70 11.75 -5.43
N SER A 119 8.48 10.99 -6.49
CA SER A 119 9.55 10.37 -7.29
C SER A 119 10.44 9.43 -6.45
N ASN A 120 11.65 9.83 -6.09
CA ASN A 120 12.58 9.07 -5.26
C ASN A 120 12.76 9.66 -3.86
N VAL A 121 11.85 10.53 -3.39
CA VAL A 121 11.95 11.17 -2.07
C VAL A 121 10.69 10.89 -1.26
N SER A 122 10.88 10.48 -0.02
CA SER A 122 9.79 10.43 0.97
C SER A 122 9.74 11.75 1.73
N ARG A 123 8.62 12.44 1.66
CA ARG A 123 8.40 13.75 2.29
C ARG A 123 7.04 13.85 2.96
N PRO A 124 6.86 14.77 3.92
CA PRO A 124 5.55 15.07 4.46
C PRO A 124 4.56 15.46 3.34
N ALA A 125 3.35 14.94 3.41
CA ALA A 125 2.26 15.32 2.54
C ALA A 125 1.78 16.74 2.87
N LYS A 126 1.39 17.49 1.84
CA LYS A 126 0.62 18.72 2.03
C LYS A 126 -0.84 18.37 2.30
N GLU A 127 -1.59 19.31 2.88
CA GLU A 127 -3.00 19.07 3.25
C GLU A 127 -3.88 18.60 2.07
N ASN A 128 -3.66 19.16 0.89
CA ASN A 128 -4.39 18.72 -0.32
C ASN A 128 -3.98 17.33 -0.78
N GLU A 129 -2.68 17.00 -0.72
CA GLU A 129 -2.16 15.67 -1.08
C GLU A 129 -2.66 14.60 -0.10
N GLU A 130 -2.69 14.92 1.19
CA GLU A 130 -3.24 14.01 2.19
C GLU A 130 -4.74 13.74 1.96
N LYS A 131 -5.51 14.77 1.59
CA LYS A 131 -6.93 14.61 1.22
C LYS A 131 -7.11 13.72 -0.01
N GLU A 132 -6.23 13.82 -0.99
CA GLU A 132 -6.28 13.01 -2.22
C GLU A 132 -6.04 11.52 -1.96
N ILE A 133 -5.11 11.18 -1.05
CA ILE A 133 -4.83 9.79 -0.69
C ILE A 133 -5.77 9.23 0.36
N THR A 134 -6.50 10.11 1.08
CA THR A 134 -7.45 9.68 2.11
C THR A 134 -8.63 8.96 1.44
N ASN A 135 -8.76 7.68 1.76
CA ASN A 135 -9.94 6.93 1.38
C ASN A 135 -11.08 7.26 2.35
N PRO A 136 -12.20 7.88 1.89
CA PRO A 136 -13.30 8.26 2.76
C PRO A 136 -13.99 7.05 3.43
N TRP A 137 -13.68 5.83 2.98
CA TRP A 137 -14.22 4.59 3.52
C TRP A 137 -13.20 3.79 4.35
N SER A 138 -12.02 4.36 4.64
CA SER A 138 -11.01 3.75 5.54
C SER A 138 -11.61 3.42 6.90
N GLY A 139 -11.15 2.34 7.51
CA GLY A 139 -11.60 1.93 8.85
C GLY A 139 -12.99 1.28 8.88
N GLN A 140 -13.68 1.12 7.77
CA GLN A 140 -15.02 0.53 7.71
C GLN A 140 -15.02 -1.00 7.58
N GLY A 141 -13.85 -1.64 7.67
CA GLY A 141 -13.70 -3.10 7.56
C GLY A 141 -14.09 -3.63 6.19
N LEU A 142 -13.75 -2.88 5.13
CA LEU A 142 -13.92 -3.26 3.74
C LEU A 142 -12.66 -3.95 3.22
N ASN A 143 -12.82 -4.90 2.31
CA ASN A 143 -11.69 -5.47 1.59
C ASN A 143 -11.28 -4.59 0.39
N LYS A 144 -10.10 -4.84 -0.19
CA LYS A 144 -9.56 -4.08 -1.34
C LYS A 144 -10.55 -3.95 -2.51
N ARG A 145 -11.27 -5.02 -2.83
CA ARG A 145 -12.23 -5.00 -3.93
C ARG A 145 -13.41 -4.08 -3.64
N GLN A 146 -13.90 -4.09 -2.39
CA GLN A 146 -14.99 -3.23 -1.96
C GLN A 146 -14.59 -1.75 -1.98
N LEU A 147 -13.37 -1.44 -1.48
CA LEU A 147 -12.81 -0.09 -1.54
C LEU A 147 -12.66 0.40 -2.99
N ARG A 148 -12.10 -0.45 -3.87
CA ARG A 148 -11.97 -0.11 -5.30
C ARG A 148 -13.33 0.02 -6.00
N ALA A 149 -14.32 -0.79 -5.62
CA ALA A 149 -15.68 -0.67 -6.15
C ALA A 149 -16.32 0.68 -5.78
N LEU A 150 -16.14 1.16 -4.56
CA LEU A 150 -16.63 2.48 -4.13
C LEU A 150 -15.97 3.61 -4.92
N GLN A 151 -14.68 3.50 -5.19
CA GLN A 151 -13.99 4.43 -6.08
C GLN A 151 -14.58 4.40 -7.50
N MET A 152 -14.82 3.20 -8.06
CA MET A 152 -15.46 3.05 -9.38
C MET A 152 -16.86 3.68 -9.41
N VAL A 153 -17.66 3.50 -8.34
CA VAL A 153 -18.96 4.16 -8.22
C VAL A 153 -18.81 5.68 -8.18
N THR A 154 -17.81 6.20 -7.48
CA THR A 154 -17.52 7.65 -7.45
C THR A 154 -17.11 8.17 -8.84
N GLU A 155 -16.29 7.41 -9.57
CA GLU A 155 -15.78 7.80 -10.89
C GLU A 155 -16.83 7.68 -12.00
N HIS A 156 -17.68 6.64 -11.94
CA HIS A 156 -18.59 6.26 -13.04
C HIS A 156 -20.07 6.46 -12.72
N GLY A 157 -20.41 6.74 -11.46
CA GLY A 157 -21.77 6.96 -10.99
C GLY A 157 -22.46 5.69 -10.47
N ASP A 158 -22.21 4.53 -11.06
CA ASP A 158 -22.79 3.26 -10.61
C ASP A 158 -21.85 2.07 -10.87
N ILE A 159 -22.21 0.92 -10.27
CA ILE A 159 -21.61 -0.38 -10.57
C ILE A 159 -22.67 -1.47 -10.52
N THR A 160 -22.61 -2.42 -11.47
CA THR A 160 -23.45 -3.62 -11.44
C THR A 160 -22.69 -4.83 -10.88
N ASN A 161 -23.43 -5.90 -10.51
CA ASN A 161 -22.79 -7.18 -10.15
C ASN A 161 -21.88 -7.70 -11.28
N ARG A 162 -22.28 -7.46 -12.54
CA ARG A 162 -21.47 -7.86 -13.71
C ARG A 162 -20.15 -7.11 -13.75
N ASP A 163 -20.17 -5.78 -13.58
CA ASP A 163 -18.98 -4.93 -13.64
C ASP A 163 -18.02 -5.29 -12.50
N TYR A 164 -18.56 -5.49 -11.30
CA TYR A 164 -17.79 -5.92 -10.13
C TYR A 164 -17.09 -7.27 -10.39
N ARG A 165 -17.79 -8.24 -10.96
CA ARG A 165 -17.21 -9.53 -11.31
C ARG A 165 -16.12 -9.43 -12.37
N GLN A 166 -16.32 -8.62 -13.38
CA GLN A 166 -15.35 -8.42 -14.46
C GLN A 166 -14.09 -7.71 -13.95
N ALA A 167 -14.25 -6.67 -13.13
CA ALA A 167 -13.13 -5.91 -12.58
C ALA A 167 -12.22 -6.78 -11.69
N PHE A 168 -12.81 -7.71 -10.92
CA PHE A 168 -12.06 -8.46 -9.90
C PHE A 168 -11.92 -9.97 -10.17
N ASN A 169 -12.41 -10.44 -11.31
CA ASN A 169 -12.38 -11.84 -11.72
C ASN A 169 -12.93 -12.81 -10.65
N ILE A 170 -14.09 -12.49 -10.10
CA ILE A 170 -14.75 -13.26 -9.02
C ILE A 170 -16.08 -13.87 -9.45
N SER A 171 -16.59 -14.80 -8.61
CA SER A 171 -17.86 -15.47 -8.86
C SER A 171 -19.06 -14.51 -8.65
N HIS A 172 -20.21 -14.84 -9.28
CA HIS A 172 -21.46 -14.11 -9.04
C HIS A 172 -21.84 -14.09 -7.56
N LYS A 173 -21.65 -15.21 -6.86
CA LYS A 173 -21.97 -15.34 -5.43
C LYS A 173 -21.10 -14.41 -4.58
N THR A 174 -19.79 -14.38 -4.84
CA THR A 174 -18.86 -13.50 -4.12
C THR A 174 -19.20 -12.04 -4.34
N ALA A 175 -19.42 -11.63 -5.61
CA ALA A 175 -19.81 -10.27 -5.95
C ALA A 175 -21.12 -9.85 -5.26
N HIS A 176 -22.13 -10.73 -5.27
CA HIS A 176 -23.40 -10.46 -4.61
C HIS A 176 -23.24 -10.27 -3.10
N LEU A 177 -22.50 -11.15 -2.43
CA LEU A 177 -22.24 -11.03 -0.98
C LEU A 177 -21.51 -9.73 -0.62
N GLU A 178 -20.48 -9.37 -1.39
CA GLU A 178 -19.70 -8.16 -1.12
C GLU A 178 -20.50 -6.88 -1.39
N LEU A 179 -21.30 -6.83 -2.46
CA LEU A 179 -22.20 -5.71 -2.76
C LEU A 179 -23.31 -5.57 -1.71
N THR A 180 -23.92 -6.68 -1.28
CA THR A 180 -24.91 -6.68 -0.19
C THR A 180 -24.28 -6.18 1.12
N MET A 181 -23.06 -6.62 1.45
CA MET A 181 -22.36 -6.13 2.65
C MET A 181 -22.12 -4.61 2.58
N MET A 182 -21.78 -4.05 1.42
CA MET A 182 -21.64 -2.60 1.26
C MET A 182 -22.99 -1.87 1.38
N GLU A 183 -24.07 -2.47 0.90
CA GLU A 183 -25.43 -1.93 1.05
C GLU A 183 -25.90 -1.98 2.52
N ASP A 184 -25.65 -3.08 3.24
CA ASP A 184 -25.94 -3.22 4.68
C ASP A 184 -25.19 -2.16 5.51
N LYS A 185 -23.99 -1.81 5.09
CA LYS A 185 -23.20 -0.73 5.68
C LYS A 185 -23.61 0.68 5.23
N LYS A 186 -24.64 0.78 4.38
CA LYS A 186 -25.14 2.05 3.80
C LYS A 186 -24.08 2.82 2.99
N LEU A 187 -23.15 2.11 2.40
CA LEU A 187 -22.09 2.67 1.56
C LEU A 187 -22.54 2.82 0.11
N VAL A 188 -23.46 1.96 -0.30
CA VAL A 188 -24.15 2.02 -1.60
C VAL A 188 -25.65 1.78 -1.40
N VAL A 189 -26.43 2.16 -2.39
CA VAL A 189 -27.89 1.88 -2.47
C VAL A 189 -28.16 1.19 -3.79
N SER A 190 -28.93 0.10 -3.77
CA SER A 190 -29.35 -0.58 -4.99
C SER A 190 -30.52 0.13 -5.66
N GLN A 191 -30.45 0.27 -6.98
CA GLN A 191 -31.54 0.76 -7.84
C GLN A 191 -31.85 -0.25 -8.93
N GLY A 192 -33.13 -0.39 -9.28
CA GLY A 192 -33.60 -1.34 -10.27
C GLY A 192 -33.88 -2.72 -9.68
N ALA A 193 -34.12 -3.70 -10.54
CA ALA A 193 -34.40 -5.07 -10.12
C ALA A 193 -33.79 -6.12 -11.05
N GLY A 194 -33.46 -7.27 -10.48
CA GLY A 194 -32.94 -8.41 -11.21
C GLY A 194 -31.64 -8.11 -11.94
N ARG A 195 -31.58 -8.32 -13.26
CA ARG A 195 -30.37 -8.12 -14.05
C ARG A 195 -29.97 -6.66 -14.27
N SER A 196 -30.91 -5.72 -14.04
CA SER A 196 -30.68 -4.28 -14.16
C SER A 196 -30.35 -3.60 -12.83
N THR A 197 -30.18 -4.36 -11.75
CA THR A 197 -29.74 -3.79 -10.45
C THR A 197 -28.36 -3.16 -10.57
N ARG A 198 -28.29 -1.88 -10.22
CA ARG A 198 -27.07 -1.10 -10.11
C ARG A 198 -26.92 -0.56 -8.69
N TYR A 199 -25.71 -0.35 -8.25
CA TYR A 199 -25.38 0.18 -6.94
C TYR A 199 -24.76 1.57 -7.11
N ILE A 200 -25.30 2.57 -6.41
CA ILE A 200 -24.89 3.98 -6.46
C ILE A 200 -24.53 4.46 -5.07
N LEU A 201 -23.84 5.61 -4.94
CA LEU A 201 -23.62 6.24 -3.65
C LEU A 201 -24.94 6.79 -3.08
N PRO A 202 -25.17 6.77 -1.74
CA PRO A 202 -26.42 7.25 -1.12
C PRO A 202 -26.80 8.68 -1.52
N GLN A 203 -25.83 9.58 -1.65
CA GLN A 203 -26.07 10.98 -2.05
C GLN A 203 -26.62 11.14 -3.48
N GLN A 204 -26.44 10.15 -4.34
CA GLN A 204 -26.97 10.13 -5.70
C GLN A 204 -28.41 9.58 -5.77
N ALA A 205 -28.87 8.91 -4.70
CA ALA A 205 -30.21 8.36 -4.63
C ALA A 205 -31.29 9.39 -4.26
N GLU A 206 -30.88 10.54 -3.68
CA GLU A 206 -31.77 11.61 -3.23
C GLU A 206 -31.96 12.71 -4.29
N SER A 207 -31.33 12.58 -5.44
CA SER A 207 -31.41 13.53 -6.57
C SER A 207 -32.33 13.01 -7.66
#